data_9947514ebcdb2c95b6500efa667539ba
#
_entry.id   9947514ebcdb2c95b6500efa667539ba
#
_cell.length_a   1.000
_cell.length_b   1.000
_cell.length_c   1.000
_cell.angle_alpha   90.00
_cell.angle_beta   90.00
_cell.angle_gamma   90.00
#
_symmetry.space_group_name_H-M   'P 1'
#
loop_
_entity.id
_entity.type
_entity.pdbx_description
1 polymer ?
#
loop_
_entity_poly.entity_id
_entity_poly.type
_entity_poly.pdbx_seq_one_letter_code
_entity_poly.pdbx_strand_id
1 'polypeptide(L)'
;YEDLKNDALALPTLPVVALRIREMIDSEQSNAEMVAKAAASDPAIAAKLLRISNSPLYRGQSHFETLTQAIVRLGMQSTKQIVTSFAVRELFTSDQPLLKQRLMALWQHSVEVAATCFVLARLNRGLNPEQALLTGLLHDIGVLAIISHAEHYPDVTATPERLESVIHEFGRRVSVLILQKWDFPAAMVEAC
;
A
#
# COMPACT_ATOMS: atom_id res chain seq x y z
N TYR A 1 5.03 18.00 15.67
CA TYR A 1 3.76 17.88 16.39
C TYR A 1 2.77 18.98 15.98
N GLU A 2 3.24 20.21 15.84
CA GLU A 2 2.42 21.35 15.38
C GLU A 2 1.99 21.13 13.91
N ASP A 3 2.86 20.62 13.05
CA ASP A 3 2.56 20.31 11.66
C ASP A 3 1.48 19.24 11.52
N LEU A 4 1.44 18.26 12.44
CA LEU A 4 0.39 17.25 12.50
C LEU A 4 -0.96 17.84 12.92
N LYS A 5 -0.95 18.82 13.84
CA LYS A 5 -2.15 19.52 14.30
C LYS A 5 -2.71 20.50 13.27
N ASN A 6 -1.82 21.11 12.49
CA ASN A 6 -2.16 22.17 11.54
C ASN A 6 -2.38 21.65 10.11
N ASP A 7 -2.49 20.32 9.92
CA ASP A 7 -2.59 19.68 8.60
C ASP A 7 -1.41 20.01 7.66
N ALA A 8 -0.29 20.46 8.24
CA ALA A 8 0.92 20.84 7.51
C ALA A 8 1.83 19.65 7.18
N LEU A 9 1.57 18.45 7.78
CA LEU A 9 2.25 17.23 7.39
C LEU A 9 1.76 16.82 6.00
N ALA A 10 2.63 16.91 5.00
CA ALA A 10 2.35 16.44 3.66
C ALA A 10 2.18 14.91 3.69
N LEU A 11 0.94 14.46 3.85
CA LEU A 11 0.65 13.03 3.83
C LEU A 11 0.85 12.49 2.41
N PRO A 12 1.47 11.31 2.24
CA PRO A 12 1.66 10.72 0.94
C PRO A 12 0.31 10.48 0.25
N THR A 13 0.28 10.61 -1.07
CA THR A 13 -0.91 10.35 -1.88
C THR A 13 -0.67 9.14 -2.78
N LEU A 14 -1.66 8.29 -2.91
CA LEU A 14 -1.58 7.19 -3.87
C LEU A 14 -1.55 7.72 -5.32
N PRO A 15 -0.82 7.07 -6.23
CA PRO A 15 -0.83 7.40 -7.64
C PRO A 15 -2.25 7.45 -8.22
N VAL A 16 -2.48 8.39 -9.13
CA VAL A 16 -3.81 8.69 -9.71
C VAL A 16 -4.47 7.43 -10.30
N VAL A 17 -3.70 6.58 -10.98
CA VAL A 17 -4.22 5.35 -11.59
C VAL A 17 -4.72 4.37 -10.52
N ALA A 18 -4.02 4.25 -9.41
CA ALA A 18 -4.44 3.39 -8.30
C ALA A 18 -5.73 3.90 -7.63
N LEU A 19 -5.83 5.22 -7.40
CA LEU A 19 -7.04 5.86 -6.88
C LEU A 19 -8.23 5.61 -7.81
N ARG A 20 -8.05 5.86 -9.10
CA ARG A 20 -9.08 5.64 -10.12
C ARG A 20 -9.57 4.19 -10.17
N ILE A 21 -8.66 3.21 -10.11
CA ILE A 21 -9.03 1.78 -10.09
C ILE A 21 -9.82 1.45 -8.82
N ARG A 22 -9.42 2.00 -7.68
CA ARG A 22 -10.14 1.80 -6.40
C ARG A 22 -11.56 2.34 -6.49
N GLU A 23 -11.74 3.60 -6.90
CA GLU A 23 -13.04 4.25 -7.07
C GLU A 23 -13.94 3.48 -8.04
N MET A 24 -13.36 3.03 -9.16
CA MET A 24 -14.12 2.23 -10.13
C MET A 24 -14.60 0.92 -9.53
N ILE A 25 -13.77 0.20 -8.77
CA ILE A 25 -14.14 -1.08 -8.16
C ILE A 25 -15.20 -0.91 -7.08
N ASP A 26 -15.22 0.23 -6.39
CA ASP A 26 -16.24 0.55 -5.37
C ASP A 26 -17.58 0.99 -5.98
N SER A 27 -17.60 1.29 -7.29
CA SER A 27 -18.83 1.62 -8.02
C SER A 27 -19.62 0.36 -8.39
N GLU A 28 -20.92 0.34 -8.10
CA GLU A 28 -21.83 -0.77 -8.49
C GLU A 28 -21.93 -1.00 -10.01
N GLN A 29 -21.60 0.02 -10.80
CA GLN A 29 -21.69 -0.04 -12.27
C GLN A 29 -20.40 -0.54 -12.94
N SER A 30 -19.34 -0.85 -12.16
CA SER A 30 -18.07 -1.25 -12.72
C SER A 30 -18.03 -2.74 -13.10
N ASN A 31 -17.23 -3.03 -14.13
CA ASN A 31 -16.95 -4.40 -14.55
C ASN A 31 -15.44 -4.60 -14.83
N ALA A 32 -15.06 -5.84 -15.02
CA ALA A 32 -13.64 -6.20 -15.24
C ALA A 32 -13.03 -5.54 -16.49
N GLU A 33 -13.82 -5.28 -17.52
CA GLU A 33 -13.34 -4.62 -18.74
C GLU A 33 -13.02 -3.14 -18.50
N MET A 34 -13.87 -2.43 -17.76
CA MET A 34 -13.63 -1.03 -17.39
C MET A 34 -12.38 -0.90 -16.53
N VAL A 35 -12.20 -1.77 -15.54
CA VAL A 35 -11.02 -1.79 -14.68
C VAL A 35 -9.77 -2.17 -15.47
N ALA A 36 -9.86 -3.11 -16.41
CA ALA A 36 -8.77 -3.47 -17.30
C ALA A 36 -8.32 -2.30 -18.17
N LYS A 37 -9.27 -1.52 -18.72
CA LYS A 37 -8.98 -0.32 -19.49
C LYS A 37 -8.30 0.76 -18.64
N ALA A 38 -8.72 0.95 -17.40
CA ALA A 38 -8.05 1.86 -16.48
C ALA A 38 -6.64 1.38 -16.13
N ALA A 39 -6.46 0.09 -15.83
CA ALA A 39 -5.15 -0.50 -15.52
C ALA A 39 -4.19 -0.45 -16.73
N ALA A 40 -4.69 -0.56 -17.96
CA ALA A 40 -3.90 -0.46 -19.18
C ALA A 40 -3.26 0.92 -19.40
N SER A 41 -3.75 1.97 -18.73
CA SER A 41 -3.13 3.31 -18.79
C SER A 41 -1.78 3.38 -18.06
N ASP A 42 -1.45 2.38 -17.24
CA ASP A 42 -0.16 2.24 -16.57
C ASP A 42 0.47 0.88 -16.92
N PRO A 43 1.52 0.87 -17.79
CA PRO A 43 2.17 -0.38 -18.22
C PRO A 43 2.76 -1.19 -17.07
N ALA A 44 3.21 -0.55 -15.99
CA ALA A 44 3.77 -1.24 -14.83
C ALA A 44 2.69 -1.98 -14.05
N ILE A 45 1.55 -1.34 -13.80
CA ILE A 45 0.37 -1.96 -13.17
C ILE A 45 -0.16 -3.10 -14.04
N ALA A 46 -0.30 -2.87 -15.36
CA ALA A 46 -0.76 -3.87 -16.30
C ALA A 46 0.11 -5.14 -16.28
N ALA A 47 1.43 -4.98 -16.41
CA ALA A 47 2.38 -6.09 -16.36
C ALA A 47 2.36 -6.83 -15.02
N LYS A 48 2.24 -6.13 -13.91
CA LYS A 48 2.18 -6.71 -12.57
C LYS A 48 0.90 -7.53 -12.38
N LEU A 49 -0.27 -7.04 -12.81
CA LEU A 49 -1.54 -7.78 -12.73
C LEU A 49 -1.50 -9.07 -13.54
N LEU A 50 -1.02 -9.02 -14.80
CA LEU A 50 -0.84 -10.21 -15.63
C LEU A 50 0.13 -11.21 -15.00
N ARG A 51 1.24 -10.75 -14.43
CA ARG A 51 2.22 -11.62 -13.77
C ARG A 51 1.62 -12.32 -12.55
N ILE A 52 0.87 -11.60 -11.72
CA ILE A 52 0.25 -12.18 -10.51
C ILE A 52 -0.85 -13.16 -10.88
N SER A 53 -1.74 -12.84 -11.82
CA SER A 53 -2.79 -13.75 -12.26
C SER A 53 -2.23 -15.07 -12.82
N ASN A 54 -1.05 -15.01 -13.42
CA ASN A 54 -0.32 -16.16 -13.96
C ASN A 54 0.64 -16.85 -12.96
N SER A 55 0.72 -16.36 -11.71
CA SER A 55 1.55 -16.99 -10.69
C SER A 55 0.93 -18.33 -10.25
N PRO A 56 1.72 -19.28 -9.69
CA PRO A 56 1.21 -20.54 -9.16
C PRO A 56 0.08 -20.39 -8.16
N LEU A 57 0.00 -19.26 -7.48
CA LEU A 57 -1.03 -18.95 -6.48
C LEU A 57 -2.42 -18.74 -7.12
N TYR A 58 -2.49 -18.16 -8.33
CA TYR A 58 -3.74 -17.72 -8.96
C TYR A 58 -4.08 -18.39 -10.29
N ARG A 59 -3.09 -18.80 -11.09
CA ARG A 59 -3.31 -19.19 -12.50
C ARG A 59 -4.21 -20.41 -12.73
N GLY A 60 -4.31 -21.35 -11.78
CA GLY A 60 -4.98 -22.64 -12.07
C GLY A 60 -4.30 -23.40 -13.22
N GLN A 61 -5.10 -23.94 -14.16
CA GLN A 61 -4.59 -24.69 -15.32
C GLN A 61 -4.38 -23.83 -16.58
N SER A 62 -4.89 -22.60 -16.60
CA SER A 62 -4.87 -21.73 -17.78
C SER A 62 -3.91 -20.57 -17.60
N HIS A 63 -3.32 -20.13 -18.71
CA HIS A 63 -2.54 -18.90 -18.79
C HIS A 63 -3.44 -17.76 -19.26
N PHE A 64 -3.31 -16.58 -18.65
CA PHE A 64 -4.11 -15.39 -18.98
C PHE A 64 -3.24 -14.40 -19.78
N GLU A 65 -3.75 -13.97 -20.94
CA GLU A 65 -3.03 -13.09 -21.86
C GLU A 65 -3.55 -11.67 -21.83
N THR A 66 -4.78 -11.46 -21.32
CA THR A 66 -5.42 -10.15 -21.26
C THR A 66 -5.65 -9.69 -19.84
N LEU A 67 -5.66 -8.34 -19.64
CA LEU A 67 -5.96 -7.75 -18.34
C LEU A 67 -7.38 -8.09 -17.86
N THR A 68 -8.34 -8.14 -18.77
CA THR A 68 -9.72 -8.53 -18.43
C THR A 68 -9.77 -9.94 -17.85
N GLN A 69 -9.10 -10.90 -18.49
CA GLN A 69 -8.99 -12.28 -17.97
C GLN A 69 -8.28 -12.32 -16.61
N ALA A 70 -7.19 -11.56 -16.48
CA ALA A 70 -6.46 -11.44 -15.23
C ALA A 70 -7.35 -10.92 -14.08
N ILE A 71 -8.11 -9.86 -14.33
CA ILE A 71 -9.01 -9.24 -13.33
C ILE A 71 -10.17 -10.19 -12.99
N VAL A 72 -10.77 -10.85 -13.98
CA VAL A 72 -11.81 -11.87 -13.73
C VAL A 72 -11.24 -12.99 -12.86
N ARG A 73 -10.02 -13.43 -13.11
CA ARG A 73 -9.37 -14.49 -12.34
C ARG A 73 -9.05 -14.07 -10.90
N LEU A 74 -8.54 -12.88 -10.73
CA LEU A 74 -8.20 -12.32 -9.40
C LEU A 74 -9.46 -11.95 -8.62
N GLY A 75 -10.49 -11.50 -9.32
CA GLY A 75 -11.65 -10.83 -8.74
C GLY A 75 -11.41 -9.34 -8.51
N MET A 76 -12.48 -8.56 -8.46
CA MET A 76 -12.42 -7.09 -8.36
C MET A 76 -11.73 -6.65 -7.05
N GLN A 77 -12.12 -7.22 -5.93
CA GLN A 77 -11.57 -6.83 -4.62
C GLN A 77 -10.08 -7.18 -4.49
N SER A 78 -9.65 -8.36 -4.90
CA SER A 78 -8.23 -8.71 -4.90
C SER A 78 -7.43 -7.81 -5.85
N THR A 79 -8.00 -7.47 -7.02
CA THR A 79 -7.38 -6.51 -7.95
C THR A 79 -7.16 -5.15 -7.30
N LYS A 80 -8.18 -4.59 -6.60
CA LYS A 80 -8.09 -3.35 -5.85
C LYS A 80 -6.92 -3.37 -4.87
N GLN A 81 -6.80 -4.43 -4.08
CA GLN A 81 -5.77 -4.55 -3.04
C GLN A 81 -4.37 -4.75 -3.62
N ILE A 82 -4.25 -5.55 -4.67
CA ILE A 82 -2.99 -5.76 -5.40
C ILE A 82 -2.49 -4.43 -6.01
N VAL A 83 -3.36 -3.70 -6.70
CA VAL A 83 -3.00 -2.39 -7.27
C VAL A 83 -2.60 -1.40 -6.20
N THR A 84 -3.32 -1.36 -5.07
CA THR A 84 -2.97 -0.50 -3.92
C THR A 84 -1.60 -0.87 -3.35
N SER A 85 -1.30 -2.16 -3.20
CA SER A 85 0.02 -2.62 -2.71
C SER A 85 1.17 -2.17 -3.63
N PHE A 86 0.95 -2.16 -4.94
CA PHE A 86 1.96 -1.65 -5.88
C PHE A 86 2.14 -0.14 -5.80
N ALA A 87 1.03 0.58 -5.70
CA ALA A 87 1.03 2.03 -5.57
C ALA A 87 1.78 2.49 -4.30
N VAL A 88 1.55 1.80 -3.20
CA VAL A 88 2.25 2.07 -1.92
C VAL A 88 3.75 1.89 -2.06
N ARG A 89 4.23 0.89 -2.82
CA ARG A 89 5.68 0.68 -3.03
C ARG A 89 6.39 1.91 -3.62
N GLU A 90 5.71 2.66 -4.46
CA GLU A 90 6.28 3.85 -5.14
C GLU A 90 6.48 5.03 -4.17
N LEU A 91 5.85 5.00 -3.01
CA LEU A 91 6.02 6.03 -1.99
C LEU A 91 7.33 5.88 -1.18
N PHE A 92 7.93 4.67 -1.17
CA PHE A 92 9.14 4.36 -0.41
C PHE A 92 10.41 4.80 -1.17
N THR A 93 10.55 6.10 -1.38
CA THR A 93 11.71 6.68 -2.08
C THR A 93 12.17 7.96 -1.39
N SER A 94 13.47 8.26 -1.48
CA SER A 94 14.10 9.50 -1.05
C SER A 94 15.38 9.73 -1.85
N ASP A 95 15.72 10.98 -2.08
CA ASP A 95 16.97 11.38 -2.73
C ASP A 95 18.14 11.41 -1.73
N GLN A 96 17.87 11.46 -0.43
CA GLN A 96 18.88 11.43 0.63
C GLN A 96 19.33 9.97 0.90
N PRO A 97 20.62 9.62 0.77
CA PRO A 97 21.08 8.24 0.91
C PRO A 97 20.73 7.58 2.25
N LEU A 98 20.84 8.34 3.35
CA LEU A 98 20.54 7.85 4.70
C LEU A 98 19.04 7.51 4.86
N LEU A 99 18.17 8.41 4.44
CA LEU A 99 16.71 8.20 4.50
C LEU A 99 16.26 7.12 3.54
N LYS A 100 16.86 7.05 2.35
CA LYS A 100 16.62 5.97 1.38
C LYS A 100 16.92 4.59 1.99
N GLN A 101 18.03 4.45 2.70
CA GLN A 101 18.35 3.18 3.39
C GLN A 101 17.31 2.83 4.44
N ARG A 102 16.85 3.81 5.22
CA ARG A 102 15.79 3.62 6.22
C ARG A 102 14.46 3.22 5.58
N LEU A 103 14.07 3.88 4.50
CA LEU A 103 12.85 3.55 3.75
C LEU A 103 12.92 2.15 3.12
N MET A 104 14.09 1.72 2.67
CA MET A 104 14.29 0.35 2.18
C MET A 104 14.12 -0.68 3.29
N ALA A 105 14.68 -0.44 4.48
CA ALA A 105 14.52 -1.31 5.63
C ALA A 105 13.06 -1.38 6.10
N LEU A 106 12.38 -0.24 6.17
CA LEU A 106 10.95 -0.16 6.47
C LEU A 106 10.11 -0.93 5.45
N TRP A 107 10.41 -0.78 4.16
CA TRP A 107 9.73 -1.53 3.11
C TRP A 107 9.91 -3.04 3.28
N GLN A 108 11.14 -3.50 3.53
CA GLN A 108 11.42 -4.92 3.76
C GLN A 108 10.62 -5.46 4.95
N HIS A 109 10.62 -4.76 6.07
CA HIS A 109 9.81 -5.10 7.25
C HIS A 109 8.32 -5.19 6.89
N SER A 110 7.77 -4.18 6.22
CA SER A 110 6.37 -4.16 5.81
C SER A 110 6.01 -5.35 4.90
N VAL A 111 6.89 -5.75 3.98
CA VAL A 111 6.68 -6.93 3.12
C VAL A 111 6.68 -8.22 3.92
N GLU A 112 7.57 -8.38 4.89
CA GLU A 112 7.64 -9.57 5.75
C GLU A 112 6.38 -9.70 6.61
N VAL A 113 5.91 -8.59 7.20
CA VAL A 113 4.64 -8.57 7.96
C VAL A 113 3.45 -8.86 7.04
N ALA A 114 3.40 -8.25 5.86
CA ALA A 114 2.34 -8.49 4.88
C ALA A 114 2.26 -9.97 4.47
N ALA A 115 3.41 -10.61 4.18
CA ALA A 115 3.47 -12.02 3.83
C ALA A 115 2.99 -12.92 4.99
N THR A 116 3.38 -12.60 6.21
CA THR A 116 2.94 -13.31 7.42
C THR A 116 1.42 -13.18 7.60
N CYS A 117 0.88 -11.97 7.51
CA CYS A 117 -0.57 -11.71 7.59
C CYS A 117 -1.35 -12.48 6.51
N PHE A 118 -0.83 -12.51 5.28
CA PHE A 118 -1.43 -13.26 4.18
C PHE A 118 -1.52 -14.76 4.48
N VAL A 119 -0.41 -15.37 4.95
CA VAL A 119 -0.35 -16.80 5.28
C VAL A 119 -1.30 -17.13 6.42
N LEU A 120 -1.29 -16.34 7.51
CA LEU A 120 -2.19 -16.53 8.64
C LEU A 120 -3.66 -16.40 8.26
N ALA A 121 -4.00 -15.44 7.42
CA ALA A 121 -5.37 -15.27 6.91
C ALA A 121 -5.82 -16.44 6.05
N ARG A 122 -4.94 -17.05 5.26
CA ARG A 122 -5.26 -18.28 4.51
C ARG A 122 -5.55 -19.48 5.39
N LEU A 123 -4.98 -19.53 6.57
CA LEU A 123 -5.25 -20.58 7.57
C LEU A 123 -6.55 -20.32 8.35
N ASN A 124 -7.08 -19.11 8.27
CA ASN A 124 -8.31 -18.69 8.96
C ASN A 124 -9.42 -18.37 7.96
N ARG A 125 -10.47 -19.21 7.92
CA ARG A 125 -11.59 -19.10 6.96
C ARG A 125 -12.42 -17.81 7.09
N GLY A 126 -12.27 -17.06 8.17
CA GLY A 126 -13.02 -15.81 8.42
C GLY A 126 -12.31 -14.56 7.89
N LEU A 127 -11.07 -14.67 7.38
CA LEU A 127 -10.27 -13.53 6.94
C LEU A 127 -10.07 -13.53 5.42
N ASN A 128 -10.01 -12.34 4.84
CA ASN A 128 -9.60 -12.16 3.45
C ASN A 128 -8.07 -12.03 3.37
N PRO A 129 -7.35 -12.95 2.70
CA PRO A 129 -5.90 -12.96 2.68
C PRO A 129 -5.28 -11.72 2.02
N GLU A 130 -5.89 -11.22 0.93
CA GLU A 130 -5.39 -10.02 0.23
C GLU A 130 -5.59 -8.77 1.09
N GLN A 131 -6.69 -8.68 1.83
CA GLN A 131 -6.91 -7.59 2.78
C GLN A 131 -5.90 -7.65 3.94
N ALA A 132 -5.66 -8.83 4.48
CA ALA A 132 -4.68 -9.05 5.54
C ALA A 132 -3.26 -8.69 5.08
N LEU A 133 -2.88 -9.07 3.84
CA LEU A 133 -1.63 -8.67 3.21
C LEU A 133 -1.50 -7.14 3.15
N LEU A 134 -2.53 -6.48 2.66
CA LEU A 134 -2.51 -5.01 2.53
C LEU A 134 -2.46 -4.33 3.90
N THR A 135 -3.18 -4.83 4.89
CA THR A 135 -3.11 -4.34 6.28
C THR A 135 -1.69 -4.47 6.82
N GLY A 136 -1.07 -5.64 6.68
CA GLY A 136 0.32 -5.85 7.09
C GLY A 136 1.32 -4.98 6.34
N LEU A 137 1.06 -4.65 5.07
CA LEU A 137 1.92 -3.76 4.30
C LEU A 137 1.83 -2.30 4.77
N LEU A 138 0.67 -1.89 5.27
CA LEU A 138 0.36 -0.50 5.62
C LEU A 138 0.47 -0.20 7.12
N HIS A 139 0.70 -1.19 7.98
CA HIS A 139 0.64 -1.00 9.43
C HIS A 139 1.54 0.13 9.93
N ASP A 140 2.70 0.31 9.30
CA ASP A 140 3.70 1.33 9.63
C ASP A 140 3.82 2.45 8.58
N ILE A 141 2.77 2.69 7.78
CA ILE A 141 2.80 3.72 6.73
C ILE A 141 3.08 5.13 7.27
N GLY A 142 2.76 5.38 8.53
CA GLY A 142 3.06 6.64 9.21
C GLY A 142 4.55 6.87 9.40
N VAL A 143 5.34 5.82 9.57
CA VAL A 143 6.81 5.91 9.65
C VAL A 143 7.39 6.43 8.34
N LEU A 144 6.87 5.97 7.19
CA LEU A 144 7.23 6.52 5.88
C LEU A 144 7.01 8.03 5.82
N ALA A 145 5.82 8.49 6.21
CA ALA A 145 5.47 9.91 6.17
C ALA A 145 6.38 10.75 7.09
N ILE A 146 6.69 10.24 8.28
CA ILE A 146 7.60 10.91 9.22
C ILE A 146 9.00 11.00 8.63
N ILE A 147 9.54 9.91 8.07
CA ILE A 147 10.88 9.90 7.46
C ILE A 147 10.94 10.88 6.29
N SER A 148 9.95 10.86 5.39
CA SER A 148 9.90 11.77 4.24
C SER A 148 9.77 13.23 4.67
N HIS A 149 8.98 13.52 5.70
CA HIS A 149 8.84 14.88 6.23
C HIS A 149 10.10 15.36 6.94
N ALA A 150 10.81 14.46 7.61
CA ALA A 150 12.06 14.77 8.33
C ALA A 150 13.18 15.25 7.39
N GLU A 151 13.09 15.05 6.07
CA GLU A 151 14.02 15.61 5.09
C GLU A 151 14.13 17.14 5.19
N HIS A 152 13.05 17.80 5.62
CA HIS A 152 12.97 19.26 5.76
C HIS A 152 13.45 19.77 7.13
N TYR A 153 13.80 18.86 8.06
CA TYR A 153 14.18 19.18 9.45
C TYR A 153 15.54 18.58 9.82
N PRO A 154 16.66 19.28 9.49
CA PRO A 154 18.00 18.81 9.79
C PRO A 154 18.22 18.45 11.27
N ASP A 155 17.57 19.17 12.18
CA ASP A 155 17.67 18.90 13.62
C ASP A 155 17.07 17.56 14.03
N VAL A 156 16.03 17.09 13.32
CA VAL A 156 15.40 15.77 13.56
C VAL A 156 16.26 14.65 12.98
N THR A 157 16.88 14.90 11.83
CA THR A 157 17.75 13.93 11.15
C THR A 157 19.20 13.96 11.64
N ALA A 158 19.57 14.92 12.52
CA ALA A 158 20.92 15.10 13.04
C ALA A 158 21.46 13.85 13.76
N THR A 159 20.59 13.13 14.47
CA THR A 159 20.94 11.89 15.14
C THR A 159 19.86 10.83 14.95
N PRO A 160 20.24 9.54 14.80
CA PRO A 160 19.27 8.44 14.69
C PRO A 160 18.27 8.41 15.84
N GLU A 161 18.71 8.71 17.07
CA GLU A 161 17.91 8.65 18.28
C GLU A 161 16.76 9.65 18.27
N ARG A 162 16.98 10.85 17.70
CA ARG A 162 15.93 11.87 17.56
C ARG A 162 14.84 11.43 16.61
N LEU A 163 15.24 10.91 15.45
CA LEU A 163 14.28 10.40 14.46
C LEU A 163 13.48 9.23 15.03
N GLU A 164 14.14 8.28 15.72
CA GLU A 164 13.48 7.16 16.38
C GLU A 164 12.49 7.59 17.45
N SER A 165 12.83 8.60 18.24
CA SER A 165 11.92 9.16 19.25
C SER A 165 10.64 9.71 18.61
N VAL A 166 10.77 10.46 17.50
CA VAL A 166 9.62 10.98 16.76
C VAL A 166 8.78 9.85 16.15
N ILE A 167 9.43 8.84 15.56
CA ILE A 167 8.74 7.67 15.00
C ILE A 167 7.97 6.93 16.09
N HIS A 168 8.60 6.68 17.23
CA HIS A 168 7.96 5.98 18.36
C HIS A 168 6.75 6.74 18.90
N GLU A 169 6.85 8.05 19.01
CA GLU A 169 5.78 8.88 19.56
C GLU A 169 4.60 9.07 18.58
N PHE A 170 4.88 9.21 17.28
CA PHE A 170 3.87 9.64 16.31
C PHE A 170 3.53 8.62 15.23
N GLY A 171 4.35 7.58 15.03
CA GLY A 171 4.21 6.64 13.91
C GLY A 171 2.81 6.07 13.77
N ARG A 172 2.28 5.49 14.84
CA ARG A 172 0.93 4.92 14.86
C ARG A 172 -0.16 5.96 14.54
N ARG A 173 -0.07 7.13 15.15
CA ARG A 173 -1.08 8.19 14.97
C ARG A 173 -1.10 8.68 13.51
N VAL A 174 0.08 8.81 12.90
CA VAL A 174 0.21 9.19 11.49
C VAL A 174 -0.29 8.06 10.58
N SER A 175 -0.02 6.79 10.89
CA SER A 175 -0.58 5.64 10.14
C SER A 175 -2.11 5.70 10.12
N VAL A 176 -2.74 5.89 11.27
CA VAL A 176 -4.20 6.01 11.39
C VAL A 176 -4.74 7.15 10.54
N LEU A 177 -4.12 8.34 10.60
CA LEU A 177 -4.54 9.50 9.81
C LEU A 177 -4.43 9.25 8.30
N ILE A 178 -3.34 8.63 7.84
CA ILE A 178 -3.15 8.29 6.42
C ILE A 178 -4.23 7.31 5.96
N LEU A 179 -4.47 6.25 6.71
CA LEU A 179 -5.45 5.24 6.33
C LEU A 179 -6.87 5.79 6.32
N GLN A 180 -7.22 6.67 7.27
CA GLN A 180 -8.49 7.38 7.26
C GLN A 180 -8.62 8.30 6.04
N LYS A 181 -7.59 9.09 5.73
CA LYS A 181 -7.58 9.98 4.56
C LYS A 181 -7.66 9.21 3.23
N TRP A 182 -7.15 7.99 3.19
CA TRP A 182 -7.24 7.11 2.03
C TRP A 182 -8.52 6.28 1.98
N ASP A 183 -9.46 6.53 2.89
CA ASP A 183 -10.76 5.84 3.01
C ASP A 183 -10.60 4.30 3.09
N PHE A 184 -9.72 3.85 4.00
CA PHE A 184 -9.59 2.43 4.31
C PHE A 184 -10.63 1.97 5.33
N PRO A 185 -11.09 0.69 5.25
CA PRO A 185 -12.04 0.13 6.21
C PRO A 185 -11.56 0.27 7.66
N ALA A 186 -12.50 0.55 8.58
CA ALA A 186 -12.20 0.74 10.01
C ALA A 186 -11.36 -0.40 10.60
N ALA A 187 -11.64 -1.65 10.24
CA ALA A 187 -10.87 -2.80 10.70
C ALA A 187 -9.38 -2.75 10.31
N MET A 188 -9.04 -2.13 9.18
CA MET A 188 -7.65 -1.93 8.78
C MET A 188 -7.00 -0.78 9.56
N VAL A 189 -7.76 0.30 9.80
CA VAL A 189 -7.30 1.45 10.59
C VAL A 189 -7.04 1.06 12.04
N GLU A 190 -7.89 0.23 12.62
CA GLU A 190 -7.75 -0.26 14.00
C GLU A 190 -6.58 -1.22 14.19
N ALA A 191 -6.20 -1.95 13.13
CA ALA A 191 -5.08 -2.89 13.15
C ALA A 191 -3.70 -2.20 13.12
N CYS A 192 -3.64 -0.92 12.80
CA CYS A 192 -2.43 -0.09 12.80
C CYS A 192 -2.40 0.78 14.04
#